data_96a70126363204fbdbeb7c4f1fe4140d
#
_entry.id   96a70126363204fbdbeb7c4f1fe4140d
#
_cell.length_a   1.000
_cell.length_b   1.000
_cell.length_c   1.000
_cell.angle_alpha   90.00
_cell.angle_beta   90.00
_cell.angle_gamma   90.00
#
_symmetry.space_group_name_H-M   'P 1'
#
loop_
_entity.id
_entity.type
_entity.pdbx_description
1 polymer ?
#
loop_
_entity_poly.entity_id
_entity_poly.type
_entity_poly.pdbx_seq_one_letter_code
_entity_poly.pdbx_strand_id
1 'polypeptide(L)'
;MKRTLKLLLIIVIVSGCASVGRKIDQTAVDRIKKGTTTTDEVIKSLGSPDQTIRIGNGDVTFQYLYVRATAKPESFIPVVGAFAGGANVQNQMVMVTFGPDGIVKEIVSSYGATESGFGASSASKADLKDSEANKRPK
;
A
#
# COMPACT_ATOMS: atom_id res chain seq x y z
N MET A 1 -2.60 -39.91 19.92
CA MET A 1 -2.89 -38.59 20.49
C MET A 1 -1.69 -37.64 20.51
N LYS A 2 -0.49 -38.03 20.97
CA LYS A 2 0.69 -37.13 21.01
C LYS A 2 1.21 -36.68 19.62
N ARG A 3 1.09 -37.55 18.59
CA ARG A 3 1.53 -37.23 17.20
C ARG A 3 0.57 -36.23 16.49
N THR A 4 -0.73 -36.35 16.70
CA THR A 4 -1.73 -35.47 16.15
C THR A 4 -1.66 -34.08 16.78
N LEU A 5 -1.37 -33.98 18.08
CA LEU A 5 -1.18 -32.73 18.78
C LEU A 5 0.08 -31.99 18.30
N LYS A 6 1.17 -32.71 17.99
CA LYS A 6 2.39 -32.11 17.40
C LYS A 6 2.15 -31.58 15.97
N LEU A 7 1.36 -32.31 15.18
CA LEU A 7 1.01 -31.87 13.82
C LEU A 7 0.13 -30.63 13.84
N LEU A 8 -0.81 -30.58 14.78
CA LEU A 8 -1.67 -29.39 14.97
C LEU A 8 -0.86 -28.15 15.39
N LEU A 9 0.15 -28.34 16.23
CA LEU A 9 1.02 -27.25 16.70
C LEU A 9 1.89 -26.67 15.58
N ILE A 10 2.30 -27.48 14.60
CA ILE A 10 3.12 -27.03 13.46
C ILE A 10 2.31 -26.17 12.48
N ILE A 11 1.00 -26.43 12.32
CA ILE A 11 0.13 -25.69 11.40
C ILE A 11 -0.11 -24.25 11.86
N VAL A 12 -0.04 -23.98 13.16
CA VAL A 12 -0.29 -22.64 13.74
C VAL A 12 0.85 -21.64 13.49
N ILE A 13 2.05 -22.10 13.13
CA ILE A 13 3.25 -21.23 13.04
C ILE A 13 3.37 -20.48 11.69
N VAL A 14 2.54 -20.81 10.68
CA VAL A 14 2.72 -20.30 9.29
C VAL A 14 1.94 -19.00 8.99
N SER A 15 1.21 -18.42 9.92
CA SER A 15 0.24 -17.35 9.68
C SER A 15 0.70 -15.97 10.15
N GLY A 16 1.85 -15.47 9.71
CA GLY A 16 2.38 -14.23 10.29
C GLY A 16 2.31 -12.94 9.46
N CYS A 17 2.40 -13.02 8.14
CA CYS A 17 2.46 -11.83 7.30
C CYS A 17 1.73 -12.06 5.99
N ALA A 18 0.78 -11.17 5.67
CA ALA A 18 0.14 -11.13 4.37
C ALA A 18 0.58 -9.87 3.64
N SER A 19 1.02 -10.00 2.39
CA SER A 19 1.29 -8.87 1.51
C SER A 19 0.67 -9.11 0.14
N VAL A 20 0.14 -8.04 -0.44
CA VAL A 20 -0.42 -8.01 -1.80
C VAL A 20 0.32 -6.93 -2.58
N GLY A 21 0.71 -7.24 -3.81
CA GLY A 21 1.47 -6.36 -4.68
C GLY A 21 2.96 -6.30 -4.34
N ARG A 22 3.68 -5.45 -5.06
CA ARG A 22 5.10 -5.19 -4.87
C ARG A 22 5.30 -3.86 -4.17
N LYS A 23 6.17 -3.82 -3.15
CA LYS A 23 6.55 -2.56 -2.51
C LYS A 23 7.03 -1.55 -3.56
N ILE A 24 6.40 -0.38 -3.57
CA ILE A 24 6.70 0.69 -4.52
C ILE A 24 7.88 1.50 -3.95
N ASP A 25 8.92 1.65 -4.77
CA ASP A 25 10.06 2.50 -4.43
C ASP A 25 9.70 3.97 -4.66
N GLN A 26 9.65 4.73 -3.59
CA GLN A 26 9.30 6.13 -3.59
C GLN A 26 10.28 6.96 -4.43
N THR A 27 11.58 6.64 -4.36
CA THR A 27 12.59 7.33 -5.16
C THR A 27 12.42 7.11 -6.65
N ALA A 28 11.88 5.96 -7.05
CA ALA A 28 11.53 5.70 -8.45
C ALA A 28 10.32 6.53 -8.88
N VAL A 29 9.32 6.71 -8.01
CA VAL A 29 8.15 7.56 -8.28
C VAL A 29 8.57 9.02 -8.43
N ASP A 30 9.45 9.52 -7.56
CA ASP A 30 9.93 10.91 -7.57
C ASP A 30 10.73 11.27 -8.85
N ARG A 31 11.30 10.27 -9.53
CA ARG A 31 11.99 10.46 -10.81
C ARG A 31 11.07 10.60 -12.01
N ILE A 32 9.81 10.22 -11.88
CA ILE A 32 8.82 10.31 -12.95
C ILE A 32 8.39 11.78 -13.09
N LYS A 33 8.57 12.33 -14.27
CA LYS A 33 8.27 13.73 -14.56
C LYS A 33 7.12 13.85 -15.54
N LYS A 34 6.15 14.70 -15.23
CA LYS A 34 5.07 15.08 -16.14
C LYS A 34 5.64 15.70 -17.41
N GLY A 35 5.05 15.36 -18.54
CA GLY A 35 5.40 15.91 -19.85
C GLY A 35 6.71 15.42 -20.45
N THR A 36 7.41 14.49 -19.77
CA THR A 36 8.72 14.03 -20.26
C THR A 36 8.86 12.51 -20.17
N THR A 37 8.46 11.90 -19.05
CA THR A 37 8.63 10.46 -18.83
C THR A 37 7.65 9.67 -19.70
N THR A 38 8.12 8.64 -20.35
CA THR A 38 7.34 7.77 -21.22
C THR A 38 6.77 6.56 -20.46
N THR A 39 5.77 5.90 -21.05
CA THR A 39 5.18 4.66 -20.54
C THR A 39 6.24 3.58 -20.28
N ASP A 40 7.20 3.40 -21.20
CA ASP A 40 8.24 2.38 -21.08
C ASP A 40 9.22 2.68 -19.93
N GLU A 41 9.53 3.93 -19.70
CA GLU A 41 10.38 4.37 -18.59
C GLU A 41 9.68 4.13 -17.24
N VAL A 42 8.36 4.35 -17.15
CA VAL A 42 7.58 4.05 -15.96
C VAL A 42 7.56 2.55 -15.68
N ILE A 43 7.30 1.71 -16.70
CA ILE A 43 7.35 0.25 -16.58
C ILE A 43 8.74 -0.22 -16.16
N LYS A 44 9.79 0.37 -16.71
CA LYS A 44 11.18 0.03 -16.34
C LYS A 44 11.51 0.39 -14.90
N SER A 45 10.95 1.48 -14.39
CA SER A 45 11.24 2.01 -13.05
C SER A 45 10.39 1.35 -11.98
N LEU A 46 9.07 1.21 -12.21
CA LEU A 46 8.10 0.69 -11.24
C LEU A 46 7.74 -0.78 -11.50
N GLY A 47 8.07 -1.31 -12.67
CA GLY A 47 7.67 -2.63 -13.12
C GLY A 47 6.30 -2.61 -13.83
N SER A 48 5.77 -3.80 -14.12
CA SER A 48 4.42 -3.93 -14.70
C SER A 48 3.36 -3.41 -13.73
N PRO A 49 2.37 -2.65 -14.21
CA PRO A 49 1.28 -2.18 -13.36
C PRO A 49 0.39 -3.34 -12.91
N ASP A 50 -0.20 -3.21 -11.72
CA ASP A 50 -1.19 -4.17 -11.21
C ASP A 50 -2.50 -4.07 -11.99
N GLN A 51 -2.84 -2.86 -12.44
CA GLN A 51 -4.02 -2.61 -13.26
C GLN A 51 -3.76 -1.52 -14.31
N THR A 52 -4.35 -1.69 -15.49
CA THR A 52 -4.34 -0.69 -16.58
C THR A 52 -5.77 -0.28 -16.90
N ILE A 53 -6.05 1.01 -16.78
CA ILE A 53 -7.36 1.61 -17.04
C ILE A 53 -7.24 2.48 -18.28
N ARG A 54 -8.11 2.24 -19.27
CA ARG A 54 -8.20 3.06 -20.49
C ARG A 54 -9.39 3.99 -20.39
N ILE A 55 -9.17 5.26 -20.66
CA ILE A 55 -10.18 6.30 -20.62
C ILE A 55 -10.58 6.65 -22.05
N GLY A 56 -11.84 6.99 -22.27
CA GLY A 56 -12.42 7.16 -23.61
C GLY A 56 -11.81 8.28 -24.47
N ASN A 57 -10.99 9.16 -23.89
CA ASN A 57 -10.24 10.21 -24.61
C ASN A 57 -8.86 9.72 -25.15
N GLY A 58 -8.55 8.44 -25.00
CA GLY A 58 -7.26 7.85 -25.38
C GLY A 58 -6.20 7.86 -24.27
N ASP A 59 -6.50 8.41 -23.12
CA ASP A 59 -5.61 8.37 -21.96
C ASP A 59 -5.57 6.96 -21.35
N VAL A 60 -4.42 6.58 -20.81
CA VAL A 60 -4.20 5.30 -20.14
C VAL A 60 -3.68 5.56 -18.73
N THR A 61 -4.29 4.96 -17.72
CA THR A 61 -3.82 5.05 -16.34
C THR A 61 -3.28 3.71 -15.87
N PHE A 62 -2.04 3.71 -15.40
CA PHE A 62 -1.42 2.59 -14.70
C PHE A 62 -1.65 2.75 -13.21
N GLN A 63 -2.12 1.68 -12.60
CA GLN A 63 -2.31 1.62 -11.15
C GLN A 63 -1.35 0.60 -10.54
N TYR A 64 -0.64 1.03 -9.52
CA TYR A 64 0.24 0.22 -8.69
C TYR A 64 -0.30 0.20 -7.27
N LEU A 65 -0.45 -0.99 -6.68
CA LEU A 65 -0.98 -1.16 -5.34
C LEU A 65 -0.07 -2.07 -4.53
N TYR A 66 0.27 -1.64 -3.34
CA TYR A 66 0.96 -2.46 -2.35
C TYR A 66 0.25 -2.37 -1.01
N VAL A 67 -0.09 -3.51 -0.45
CA VAL A 67 -0.67 -3.63 0.89
C VAL A 67 0.13 -4.65 1.67
N ARG A 68 0.54 -4.30 2.88
CA ARG A 68 1.21 -5.20 3.81
C ARG A 68 0.53 -5.14 5.17
N ALA A 69 0.07 -6.28 5.64
CA ALA A 69 -0.42 -6.45 7.00
C ALA A 69 0.60 -7.26 7.81
N THR A 70 0.98 -6.75 8.97
CA THR A 70 1.88 -7.44 9.92
C THR A 70 1.18 -7.53 11.26
N ALA A 71 0.96 -8.76 11.74
CA ALA A 71 0.39 -8.98 13.05
C ALA A 71 1.32 -8.43 14.15
N LYS A 72 0.75 -7.81 15.17
CA LYS A 72 1.50 -7.37 16.35
C LYS A 72 1.93 -8.60 17.16
N PRO A 73 3.14 -8.62 17.73
CA PRO A 73 3.63 -9.76 18.54
C PRO A 73 2.70 -10.14 19.69
N GLU A 74 2.02 -9.15 20.27
CA GLU A 74 1.06 -9.31 21.37
C GLU A 74 -0.15 -10.16 20.96
N SER A 75 -0.46 -10.22 19.66
CA SER A 75 -1.56 -11.03 19.12
C SER A 75 -1.36 -12.53 19.33
N PHE A 76 -0.13 -12.98 19.55
CA PHE A 76 0.21 -14.38 19.75
C PHE A 76 0.20 -14.81 21.23
N ILE A 77 -0.01 -13.88 22.17
CA ILE A 77 -0.08 -14.19 23.61
C ILE A 77 -1.54 -14.45 23.98
N PRO A 78 -1.88 -15.67 24.44
CA PRO A 78 -3.23 -15.97 24.93
C PRO A 78 -3.64 -14.95 26.01
N VAL A 79 -4.90 -14.50 25.99
CA VAL A 79 -5.48 -13.48 26.86
C VAL A 79 -5.01 -12.06 26.50
N VAL A 80 -3.71 -11.77 26.44
CA VAL A 80 -3.20 -10.43 26.08
C VAL A 80 -3.57 -10.08 24.64
N GLY A 81 -3.45 -11.03 23.71
CA GLY A 81 -3.79 -10.83 22.30
C GLY A 81 -5.26 -10.48 22.07
N ALA A 82 -6.15 -10.92 22.94
CA ALA A 82 -7.58 -10.57 22.85
C ALA A 82 -7.84 -9.08 23.18
N PHE A 83 -6.99 -8.45 23.97
CA PHE A 83 -7.16 -7.05 24.42
C PHE A 83 -6.18 -6.08 23.76
N ALA A 84 -4.94 -6.51 23.50
CA ALA A 84 -3.87 -5.68 22.96
C ALA A 84 -3.38 -6.16 21.58
N GLY A 85 -3.92 -7.25 21.05
CA GLY A 85 -3.59 -7.75 19.71
C GLY A 85 -4.05 -6.80 18.61
N GLY A 86 -3.50 -7.00 17.41
CA GLY A 86 -3.87 -6.21 16.24
C GLY A 86 -2.91 -6.43 15.08
N ALA A 87 -3.01 -5.60 14.06
CA ALA A 87 -2.14 -5.61 12.91
C ALA A 87 -1.75 -4.18 12.50
N ASN A 88 -0.52 -4.05 12.03
CA ASN A 88 -0.06 -2.85 11.33
C ASN A 88 -0.29 -3.06 9.84
N VAL A 89 -1.11 -2.20 9.23
CA VAL A 89 -1.41 -2.23 7.81
C VAL A 89 -0.72 -1.05 7.15
N GLN A 90 0.12 -1.34 6.17
CA GLN A 90 0.74 -0.33 5.30
C GLN A 90 0.13 -0.49 3.91
N ASN A 91 -0.29 0.63 3.33
CA ASN A 91 -0.79 0.69 1.96
C ASN A 91 -0.03 1.76 1.18
N GLN A 92 0.26 1.44 -0.07
CA GLN A 92 0.84 2.37 -1.04
C GLN A 92 0.04 2.23 -2.33
N MET A 93 -0.40 3.34 -2.88
CA MET A 93 -1.06 3.39 -4.18
C MET A 93 -0.42 4.49 -5.02
N VAL A 94 -0.05 4.14 -6.25
CA VAL A 94 0.44 5.08 -7.24
C VAL A 94 -0.36 4.92 -8.51
N MET A 95 -0.88 6.02 -9.02
CA MET A 95 -1.58 6.09 -10.30
C MET A 95 -0.80 7.02 -11.23
N VAL A 96 -0.47 6.53 -12.42
CA VAL A 96 0.23 7.30 -13.45
C VAL A 96 -0.64 7.34 -14.69
N THR A 97 -1.10 8.52 -15.08
CA THR A 97 -1.93 8.73 -16.26
C THR A 97 -1.07 9.23 -17.41
N PHE A 98 -1.19 8.58 -18.55
CA PHE A 98 -0.50 8.88 -19.79
C PHE A 98 -1.47 9.46 -20.81
N GLY A 99 -1.00 10.39 -21.63
CA GLY A 99 -1.70 10.85 -22.82
C GLY A 99 -1.71 9.80 -23.93
N PRO A 100 -2.44 10.08 -25.03
CA PRO A 100 -2.44 9.23 -26.23
C PRO A 100 -1.05 9.08 -26.88
N ASP A 101 -0.16 10.02 -26.59
CA ASP A 101 1.25 10.03 -27.00
C ASP A 101 2.17 9.14 -26.13
N GLY A 102 1.61 8.51 -25.07
CA GLY A 102 2.36 7.68 -24.14
C GLY A 102 3.22 8.45 -23.15
N ILE A 103 3.02 9.78 -23.01
CA ILE A 103 3.76 10.63 -22.07
C ILE A 103 2.95 10.84 -20.79
N VAL A 104 3.62 10.88 -19.65
CA VAL A 104 2.99 11.10 -18.34
C VAL A 104 2.30 12.47 -18.28
N LYS A 105 0.99 12.47 -18.09
CA LYS A 105 0.15 13.65 -17.86
C LYS A 105 -0.02 13.96 -16.38
N GLU A 106 -0.21 12.91 -15.57
CA GLU A 106 -0.51 13.06 -14.15
C GLU A 106 0.03 11.90 -13.34
N ILE A 107 0.45 12.20 -12.12
CA ILE A 107 0.89 11.21 -11.13
C ILE A 107 0.16 11.53 -9.83
N VAL A 108 -0.50 10.52 -9.28
CA VAL A 108 -1.13 10.57 -7.96
C VAL A 108 -0.54 9.46 -7.12
N SER A 109 0.01 9.82 -5.96
CA SER A 109 0.55 8.84 -5.01
C SER A 109 -0.10 9.03 -3.65
N SER A 110 -0.47 7.92 -3.02
CA SER A 110 -1.04 7.89 -1.68
C SER A 110 -0.31 6.82 -0.87
N TYR A 111 0.11 7.22 0.33
CA TYR A 111 0.79 6.36 1.27
C TYR A 111 0.05 6.42 2.59
N GLY A 112 -0.32 5.26 3.14
CA GLY A 112 -1.03 5.17 4.40
C GLY A 112 -0.41 4.10 5.30
N ALA A 113 -0.45 4.34 6.60
CA ALA A 113 -0.19 3.35 7.63
C ALA A 113 -1.31 3.41 8.65
N THR A 114 -1.96 2.28 8.90
CA THR A 114 -3.04 2.18 9.87
C THR A 114 -2.71 1.08 10.87
N GLU A 115 -2.85 1.37 12.14
CA GLU A 115 -2.80 0.39 13.20
C GLU A 115 -4.22 -0.03 13.56
N SER A 116 -4.52 -1.31 13.40
CA SER A 116 -5.79 -1.90 13.83
C SER A 116 -5.54 -2.70 15.10
N GLY A 117 -6.21 -2.35 16.19
CA GLY A 117 -6.22 -3.11 17.43
C GLY A 117 -7.60 -3.70 17.69
N PHE A 118 -7.65 -4.84 18.35
CA PHE A 118 -8.92 -5.44 18.81
C PHE A 118 -9.49 -4.76 20.05
N GLY A 119 -8.71 -3.93 20.75
CA GLY A 119 -9.16 -3.07 21.84
C GLY A 119 -9.56 -1.69 21.31
N ALA A 120 -10.60 -1.10 21.90
CA ALA A 120 -11.24 0.14 21.49
C ALA A 120 -10.27 1.34 21.41
N SER A 121 -9.58 1.51 20.30
CA SER A 121 -9.11 2.79 19.78
C SER A 121 -8.36 2.57 18.45
N SER A 122 -9.08 2.57 17.34
CA SER A 122 -8.48 2.76 16.03
C SER A 122 -8.12 4.23 15.86
N ALA A 123 -6.93 4.63 16.30
CA ALA A 123 -6.38 5.92 15.96
C ALA A 123 -5.83 5.85 14.54
N SER A 124 -6.64 6.25 13.58
CA SER A 124 -6.18 6.55 12.22
C SER A 124 -5.28 7.78 12.29
N LYS A 125 -3.98 7.57 12.28
CA LYS A 125 -3.01 8.63 12.09
C LYS A 125 -2.89 8.88 10.58
N ALA A 126 -3.95 9.45 9.99
CA ALA A 126 -3.85 10.12 8.71
C ALA A 126 -2.99 11.37 8.96
N ASP A 127 -1.82 11.41 8.37
CA ASP A 127 -0.96 12.59 8.40
C ASP A 127 -1.65 13.70 7.60
N LEU A 128 -2.30 14.61 8.33
CA LEU A 128 -2.97 15.80 7.80
C LEU A 128 -1.93 16.87 7.41
N LYS A 129 -0.87 16.48 6.71
CA LYS A 129 0.18 17.43 6.32
C LYS A 129 -0.15 18.25 5.09
N ASP A 130 -1.23 17.93 4.37
CA ASP A 130 -1.57 18.62 3.13
C ASP A 130 -2.70 19.66 3.30
N SER A 131 -3.14 19.95 4.53
CA SER A 131 -4.24 20.91 4.77
C SER A 131 -3.80 22.35 4.98
N GLU A 132 -2.51 22.66 5.06
CA GLU A 132 -2.05 24.04 5.26
C GLU A 132 -1.63 24.80 4.00
N ALA A 133 -1.57 24.15 2.85
CA ALA A 133 -1.15 24.81 1.62
C ALA A 133 -2.26 25.64 0.92
N ASN A 134 -3.49 25.65 1.45
CA ASN A 134 -4.61 26.40 0.82
C ASN A 134 -5.19 27.52 1.68
N LYS A 135 -4.40 28.17 2.50
CA LYS A 135 -4.84 29.44 3.14
C LYS A 135 -4.17 30.60 2.44
N ARG A 136 -4.73 31.04 1.29
CA ARG A 136 -4.42 32.34 0.70
C ARG A 136 -5.13 33.42 1.51
N PRO A 137 -4.43 34.43 2.00
CA PRO A 137 -5.07 35.65 2.45
C PRO A 137 -5.50 36.49 1.26
N LYS A 138 -6.64 37.18 1.40
CA LYS A 138 -7.11 38.23 0.51
C LYS A 138 -6.17 39.44 0.56
#